data_9ec7a92a33d879e609c5d231308ea88b
#
_entry.id   9ec7a92a33d879e609c5d231308ea88b
#
_cell.length_a   1.000
_cell.length_b   1.000
_cell.length_c   1.000
_cell.angle_alpha   90.00
_cell.angle_beta   90.00
_cell.angle_gamma   90.00
#
_symmetry.space_group_name_H-M   'P 1'
#
loop_
_entity.id
_entity.type
_entity.pdbx_description
1 polymer ?
#
loop_
_entity_poly.entity_id
_entity_poly.type
_entity_poly.pdbx_seq_one_letter_code
_entity_poly.pdbx_strand_id
1 'polypeptide(L)'
;HTGTVTITDAPTLAQLVTINAETTGAITLNSAAAAYSGSAADLVLAFAGTVTTHTGTVEVTDALSVANANTIDAATSGVITATITDDATDLATLTGTGNAYTITLNNDDAATLAELVTINAATTGAITLNALTIAANYSGSSANLASAFAGTVTTHTGTVTITDAPTLAQLV
;
A
#
# COMPACT_ATOMS: atom_id res chain seq x y z
N HIS A 1 -9.84 18.96 24.23
CA HIS A 1 -10.06 20.20 23.46
C HIS A 1 -10.95 19.90 22.24
N THR A 2 -11.91 20.77 21.95
CA THR A 2 -12.86 20.56 20.83
C THR A 2 -12.73 21.57 19.69
N GLY A 3 -11.93 22.62 19.88
CA GLY A 3 -11.66 23.64 18.84
C GLY A 3 -10.60 23.21 17.86
N THR A 4 -10.53 23.89 16.72
CA THR A 4 -9.47 23.69 15.72
C THR A 4 -8.10 24.01 16.31
N VAL A 5 -7.12 23.16 16.06
CA VAL A 5 -5.70 23.36 16.38
C VAL A 5 -4.95 23.64 15.07
N THR A 6 -4.20 24.75 15.03
CA THR A 6 -3.33 25.07 13.88
C THR A 6 -1.87 24.91 14.29
N ILE A 7 -1.14 24.04 13.60
CA ILE A 7 0.30 23.81 13.79
C ILE A 7 1.04 24.59 12.70
N THR A 8 1.87 25.54 13.12
CA THR A 8 2.52 26.50 12.21
C THR A 8 3.90 26.09 11.73
N ASP A 9 4.53 25.16 12.44
CA ASP A 9 5.83 24.55 12.09
C ASP A 9 5.66 23.08 11.67
N ALA A 10 6.74 22.37 11.41
CA ALA A 10 6.72 20.95 11.12
C ALA A 10 6.82 20.15 12.45
N PRO A 11 5.73 19.56 12.96
CA PRO A 11 5.79 18.73 14.16
C PRO A 11 6.54 17.45 13.88
N THR A 12 7.19 16.89 14.89
CA THR A 12 7.64 15.50 14.85
C THR A 12 6.43 14.57 14.91
N LEU A 13 6.58 13.30 14.47
CA LEU A 13 5.51 12.30 14.56
C LEU A 13 4.99 12.17 16.00
N ALA A 14 5.89 12.09 17.00
CA ALA A 14 5.51 11.98 18.41
C ALA A 14 4.72 13.19 18.93
N GLN A 15 5.07 14.40 18.47
CA GLN A 15 4.31 15.60 18.80
C GLN A 15 2.92 15.57 18.17
N LEU A 16 2.82 15.12 16.89
CA LEU A 16 1.52 15.03 16.22
C LEU A 16 0.61 13.98 16.90
N VAL A 17 1.14 12.83 17.29
CA VAL A 17 0.42 11.81 18.08
C VAL A 17 -0.11 12.42 19.39
N THR A 18 0.74 13.15 20.12
CA THR A 18 0.34 13.78 21.40
C THR A 18 -0.75 14.83 21.18
N ILE A 19 -0.59 15.71 20.20
CA ILE A 19 -1.57 16.78 19.90
C ILE A 19 -2.90 16.15 19.47
N ASN A 20 -2.86 15.10 18.65
CA ASN A 20 -4.07 14.42 18.17
C ASN A 20 -4.82 13.74 19.33
N ALA A 21 -4.12 13.13 20.30
CA ALA A 21 -4.73 12.53 21.46
C ALA A 21 -5.44 13.55 22.38
N GLU A 22 -5.00 14.81 22.41
CA GLU A 22 -5.53 15.86 23.28
C GLU A 22 -6.69 16.68 22.65
N THR A 23 -7.03 16.43 21.38
CA THR A 23 -8.12 17.15 20.71
C THR A 23 -9.05 16.23 19.93
N THR A 24 -10.33 16.56 19.95
CA THR A 24 -11.33 16.01 19.00
C THR A 24 -11.68 17.02 17.91
N GLY A 25 -11.07 18.20 17.94
CA GLY A 25 -11.22 19.22 16.90
C GLY A 25 -10.32 18.95 15.69
N ALA A 26 -10.58 19.65 14.61
CA ALA A 26 -9.73 19.53 13.41
C ALA A 26 -8.30 20.04 13.68
N ILE A 27 -7.31 19.35 13.12
CA ILE A 27 -5.90 19.73 13.14
C ILE A 27 -5.50 20.25 11.76
N THR A 28 -5.07 21.49 11.70
CA THR A 28 -4.53 22.11 10.48
C THR A 28 -3.01 22.10 10.52
N LEU A 29 -2.38 21.47 9.53
CA LEU A 29 -0.93 21.41 9.35
C LEU A 29 -0.49 22.43 8.29
N ASN A 30 0.33 23.41 8.66
CA ASN A 30 0.95 24.30 7.67
C ASN A 30 2.13 23.63 6.94
N SER A 31 2.69 22.56 7.51
CA SER A 31 3.78 21.76 6.95
C SER A 31 3.29 20.37 6.50
N ALA A 32 2.20 20.30 5.75
CA ALA A 32 1.60 19.04 5.29
C ALA A 32 2.55 18.17 4.43
N ALA A 33 3.60 18.75 3.86
CA ALA A 33 4.62 18.07 3.06
C ALA A 33 5.82 17.51 3.87
N ALA A 34 5.80 17.62 5.21
CA ALA A 34 6.87 17.06 6.05
C ALA A 34 6.90 15.52 5.90
N ALA A 35 8.10 14.94 5.80
CA ALA A 35 8.23 13.49 5.78
C ALA A 35 8.07 12.92 7.21
N TYR A 36 7.35 11.80 7.33
CA TYR A 36 7.20 11.09 8.60
C TYR A 36 7.74 9.67 8.48
N SER A 37 8.43 9.21 9.55
CA SER A 37 8.90 7.83 9.68
C SER A 37 8.58 7.34 11.09
N GLY A 38 8.01 6.13 11.23
CA GLY A 38 7.66 5.56 12.52
C GLY A 38 6.87 4.27 12.42
N SER A 39 6.38 3.79 13.57
CA SER A 39 5.56 2.60 13.63
C SER A 39 4.20 2.80 12.96
N ALA A 40 3.61 1.72 12.45
CA ALA A 40 2.25 1.73 11.93
C ALA A 40 1.24 2.30 12.94
N ALA A 41 1.38 1.92 14.22
CA ALA A 41 0.51 2.40 15.29
C ALA A 41 0.61 3.92 15.50
N ASP A 42 1.83 4.47 15.54
CA ASP A 42 2.03 5.91 15.72
C ASP A 42 1.51 6.71 14.53
N LEU A 43 1.73 6.22 13.31
CA LEU A 43 1.23 6.88 12.09
C LEU A 43 -0.30 6.88 12.03
N VAL A 44 -0.96 5.76 12.37
CA VAL A 44 -2.42 5.70 12.47
C VAL A 44 -2.95 6.67 13.53
N LEU A 45 -2.30 6.76 14.68
CA LEU A 45 -2.69 7.71 15.74
C LEU A 45 -2.44 9.17 15.34
N ALA A 46 -1.32 9.45 14.66
CA ALA A 46 -0.99 10.81 14.23
C ALA A 46 -1.98 11.37 13.21
N PHE A 47 -2.50 10.51 12.33
CA PHE A 47 -3.43 10.91 11.27
C PHE A 47 -4.89 10.62 11.60
N ALA A 48 -5.21 10.17 12.83
CA ALA A 48 -6.59 9.90 13.23
C ALA A 48 -7.47 11.17 13.21
N GLY A 49 -8.77 10.99 13.01
CA GLY A 49 -9.74 12.09 13.04
C GLY A 49 -9.63 13.04 11.84
N THR A 50 -9.83 14.34 12.08
CA THR A 50 -9.81 15.38 11.04
C THR A 50 -8.46 16.10 11.06
N VAL A 51 -7.51 15.58 10.31
CA VAL A 51 -6.19 16.21 10.12
C VAL A 51 -6.09 16.69 8.67
N THR A 52 -5.37 17.80 8.43
CA THR A 52 -5.06 18.22 7.05
C THR A 52 -4.42 17.08 6.30
N THR A 53 -4.90 16.77 5.08
CA THR A 53 -4.33 15.72 4.23
C THR A 53 -2.81 15.90 4.13
N HIS A 54 -2.09 14.89 4.59
CA HIS A 54 -0.64 14.87 4.51
C HIS A 54 -0.19 14.65 3.05
N THR A 55 0.88 15.30 2.61
CA THR A 55 1.36 15.22 1.21
C THR A 55 2.82 14.78 1.10
N GLY A 56 3.54 14.68 2.21
CA GLY A 56 4.92 14.21 2.27
C GLY A 56 5.00 12.68 2.23
N THR A 57 6.21 12.16 2.15
CA THR A 57 6.46 10.71 2.21
C THR A 57 6.19 10.16 3.62
N VAL A 58 5.72 8.93 3.67
CA VAL A 58 5.50 8.19 4.92
C VAL A 58 6.31 6.89 4.86
N GLU A 59 7.18 6.66 5.85
CA GLU A 59 7.92 5.41 6.00
C GLU A 59 7.43 4.67 7.24
N VAL A 60 6.90 3.46 7.05
CA VAL A 60 6.50 2.57 8.14
C VAL A 60 7.67 1.66 8.47
N THR A 61 8.13 1.71 9.73
CA THR A 61 9.36 1.04 10.17
C THR A 61 9.17 -0.39 10.71
N ASP A 62 7.92 -0.79 10.93
CA ASP A 62 7.51 -2.12 11.37
C ASP A 62 6.62 -2.82 10.34
N ALA A 63 6.19 -4.05 10.63
CA ALA A 63 5.28 -4.78 9.76
C ALA A 63 3.93 -4.08 9.68
N LEU A 64 3.46 -3.78 8.47
CA LEU A 64 2.21 -3.08 8.23
C LEU A 64 1.12 -4.07 7.85
N SER A 65 -0.02 -4.03 8.55
CA SER A 65 -1.22 -4.75 8.14
C SER A 65 -1.94 -4.02 7.00
N VAL A 66 -2.69 -4.75 6.17
CA VAL A 66 -3.50 -4.17 5.08
C VAL A 66 -4.49 -3.12 5.62
N ALA A 67 -5.14 -3.36 6.77
CA ALA A 67 -6.07 -2.42 7.38
C ALA A 67 -5.39 -1.09 7.75
N ASN A 68 -4.20 -1.13 8.34
CA ASN A 68 -3.44 0.06 8.69
C ASN A 68 -2.88 0.77 7.45
N ALA A 69 -2.46 0.00 6.41
CA ALA A 69 -2.05 0.55 5.13
C ALA A 69 -3.16 1.41 4.52
N ASN A 70 -4.38 0.88 4.43
CA ASN A 70 -5.54 1.60 3.92
C ASN A 70 -5.90 2.83 4.78
N THR A 71 -5.73 2.73 6.11
CA THR A 71 -5.98 3.85 7.03
C THR A 71 -4.98 4.99 6.81
N ILE A 72 -3.69 4.67 6.68
CA ILE A 72 -2.64 5.66 6.44
C ILE A 72 -2.79 6.25 5.03
N ASP A 73 -3.07 5.42 4.02
CA ASP A 73 -3.27 5.86 2.64
C ASP A 73 -4.43 6.85 2.51
N ALA A 74 -5.54 6.62 3.22
CA ALA A 74 -6.68 7.54 3.23
C ALA A 74 -6.35 8.92 3.83
N ALA A 75 -5.30 9.03 4.64
CA ALA A 75 -4.88 10.26 5.32
C ALA A 75 -3.75 11.00 4.60
N THR A 76 -3.11 10.39 3.59
CA THR A 76 -2.01 11.00 2.84
C THR A 76 -2.18 10.86 1.34
N SER A 77 -1.67 11.82 0.60
CA SER A 77 -1.43 11.70 -0.85
C SER A 77 0.06 11.48 -1.17
N GLY A 78 0.90 11.42 -0.15
CA GLY A 78 2.33 11.11 -0.29
C GLY A 78 2.56 9.61 -0.45
N VAL A 79 3.71 9.24 -1.01
CA VAL A 79 4.09 7.83 -1.17
C VAL A 79 4.33 7.19 0.19
N ILE A 80 3.72 6.03 0.43
CA ILE A 80 3.96 5.21 1.62
C ILE A 80 4.97 4.12 1.25
N THR A 81 6.04 4.02 2.05
CA THR A 81 7.03 2.93 1.98
C THR A 81 6.84 2.01 3.18
N ALA A 82 6.61 0.72 2.95
CA ALA A 82 6.35 -0.26 4.00
C ALA A 82 6.60 -1.69 3.54
N THR A 83 6.64 -2.63 4.49
CA THR A 83 6.61 -4.07 4.22
C THR A 83 5.27 -4.65 4.68
N ILE A 84 4.59 -5.38 3.79
CA ILE A 84 3.29 -6.02 4.05
C ILE A 84 3.42 -7.51 3.74
N THR A 85 3.00 -8.36 4.67
CA THR A 85 2.90 -9.81 4.46
C THR A 85 1.50 -10.25 4.85
N ASP A 86 0.76 -10.80 3.89
CA ASP A 86 -0.61 -11.28 4.11
C ASP A 86 -0.99 -12.29 3.03
N ASP A 87 -2.20 -12.84 3.10
CA ASP A 87 -2.75 -13.65 2.01
C ASP A 87 -3.19 -12.78 0.82
N ALA A 88 -3.38 -13.44 -0.34
CA ALA A 88 -3.73 -12.73 -1.57
C ALA A 88 -5.09 -12.03 -1.49
N THR A 89 -6.04 -12.61 -0.77
CA THR A 89 -7.40 -12.07 -0.61
C THR A 89 -7.37 -10.76 0.18
N ASP A 90 -6.64 -10.72 1.30
CA ASP A 90 -6.49 -9.50 2.10
C ASP A 90 -5.64 -8.45 1.37
N LEU A 91 -4.51 -8.84 0.75
CA LEU A 91 -3.67 -7.95 -0.05
C LEU A 91 -4.43 -7.31 -1.22
N ALA A 92 -5.38 -8.02 -1.84
CA ALA A 92 -6.23 -7.48 -2.89
C ALA A 92 -7.25 -6.42 -2.39
N THR A 93 -7.33 -6.19 -1.09
CA THR A 93 -8.15 -5.10 -0.49
C THR A 93 -7.37 -3.80 -0.26
N LEU A 94 -6.09 -3.73 -0.63
CA LEU A 94 -5.32 -2.49 -0.62
C LEU A 94 -5.99 -1.43 -1.52
N THR A 95 -6.23 -0.24 -0.99
CA THR A 95 -6.99 0.83 -1.67
C THR A 95 -6.11 1.84 -2.38
N GLY A 96 -4.88 2.03 -1.93
CA GLY A 96 -3.93 2.98 -2.51
C GLY A 96 -3.33 2.51 -3.82
N THR A 97 -2.80 3.45 -4.59
CA THR A 97 -2.02 3.18 -5.80
C THR A 97 -0.74 4.02 -5.79
N GLY A 98 0.33 3.48 -6.38
CA GLY A 98 1.60 4.23 -6.49
C GLY A 98 2.43 4.25 -5.20
N ASN A 99 2.03 3.53 -4.16
CA ASN A 99 2.82 3.33 -2.96
C ASN A 99 4.03 2.42 -3.22
N ALA A 100 5.03 2.48 -2.36
CA ALA A 100 6.26 1.69 -2.45
C ALA A 100 6.24 0.53 -1.44
N TYR A 101 5.18 -0.28 -1.45
CA TYR A 101 5.08 -1.45 -0.58
C TYR A 101 5.98 -2.58 -1.09
N THR A 102 6.78 -3.18 -0.20
CA THR A 102 7.36 -4.50 -0.44
C THR A 102 6.37 -5.54 0.06
N ILE A 103 5.80 -6.31 -0.85
CA ILE A 103 4.72 -7.26 -0.56
C ILE A 103 5.26 -8.69 -0.56
N THR A 104 4.85 -9.49 0.41
CA THR A 104 5.08 -10.93 0.45
C THR A 104 3.75 -11.66 0.64
N LEU A 105 3.40 -12.54 -0.31
CA LEU A 105 2.25 -13.43 -0.17
C LEU A 105 2.62 -14.55 0.82
N ASN A 106 1.80 -14.75 1.85
CA ASN A 106 1.94 -15.91 2.73
C ASN A 106 1.55 -17.22 2.00
N ASN A 107 1.76 -18.38 2.63
CA ASN A 107 1.66 -19.69 1.96
C ASN A 107 0.27 -20.37 2.09
N ASP A 108 -0.81 -19.62 2.30
CA ASP A 108 -2.12 -20.21 2.58
C ASP A 108 -2.79 -20.75 1.31
N ASP A 109 -2.88 -19.93 0.24
CA ASP A 109 -3.50 -20.28 -1.03
C ASP A 109 -2.74 -19.71 -2.25
N ALA A 110 -3.02 -20.26 -3.44
CA ALA A 110 -2.57 -19.65 -4.68
C ALA A 110 -3.43 -18.41 -5.00
N ALA A 111 -2.79 -17.28 -5.21
CA ALA A 111 -3.49 -16.08 -5.67
C ALA A 111 -4.20 -16.30 -7.01
N THR A 112 -5.38 -15.75 -7.18
CA THR A 112 -6.05 -15.67 -8.48
C THR A 112 -5.41 -14.63 -9.38
N LEU A 113 -5.63 -14.70 -10.68
CA LEU A 113 -5.15 -13.67 -11.63
C LEU A 113 -5.71 -12.28 -11.27
N ALA A 114 -6.97 -12.21 -10.84
CA ALA A 114 -7.61 -10.93 -10.49
C ALA A 114 -6.97 -10.30 -9.24
N GLU A 115 -6.67 -11.10 -8.22
CA GLU A 115 -5.96 -10.64 -7.03
C GLU A 115 -4.56 -10.14 -7.38
N LEU A 116 -3.79 -10.87 -8.21
CA LEU A 116 -2.47 -10.43 -8.64
C LEU A 116 -2.51 -9.11 -9.39
N VAL A 117 -3.50 -8.88 -10.27
CA VAL A 117 -3.69 -7.60 -10.95
C VAL A 117 -3.91 -6.46 -9.94
N THR A 118 -4.77 -6.69 -8.92
CA THR A 118 -5.08 -5.69 -7.90
C THR A 118 -3.88 -5.41 -7.00
N ILE A 119 -3.19 -6.45 -6.52
CA ILE A 119 -2.01 -6.33 -5.67
C ILE A 119 -0.89 -5.58 -6.41
N ASN A 120 -0.67 -5.90 -7.69
CA ASN A 120 0.35 -5.22 -8.50
C ASN A 120 0.02 -3.73 -8.71
N ALA A 121 -1.25 -3.39 -8.90
CA ALA A 121 -1.69 -2.00 -9.05
C ALA A 121 -1.51 -1.17 -7.76
N ALA A 122 -1.51 -1.79 -6.58
CA ALA A 122 -1.38 -1.11 -5.30
C ALA A 122 0.08 -0.70 -4.98
N THR A 123 1.08 -1.29 -5.65
CA THR A 123 2.49 -1.01 -5.32
C THR A 123 3.38 -0.82 -6.54
N THR A 124 4.42 0.00 -6.37
CA THR A 124 5.57 0.10 -7.28
C THR A 124 6.78 -0.71 -6.75
N GLY A 125 6.67 -1.26 -5.55
CA GLY A 125 7.72 -2.06 -4.91
C GLY A 125 7.72 -3.52 -5.36
N ALA A 126 8.59 -4.33 -4.75
CA ALA A 126 8.72 -5.74 -5.09
C ALA A 126 7.57 -6.59 -4.53
N ILE A 127 7.12 -7.58 -5.30
CA ILE A 127 6.13 -8.57 -4.88
C ILE A 127 6.78 -9.96 -4.86
N THR A 128 6.81 -10.58 -3.68
CA THR A 128 7.27 -11.96 -3.48
C THR A 128 6.06 -12.88 -3.47
N LEU A 129 5.97 -13.75 -4.47
CA LEU A 129 4.90 -14.74 -4.58
C LEU A 129 5.21 -15.95 -3.68
N ASN A 130 4.16 -16.57 -3.12
CA ASN A 130 4.29 -17.84 -2.43
C ASN A 130 4.48 -19.02 -3.43
N ALA A 131 4.88 -20.18 -2.93
CA ALA A 131 5.15 -21.35 -3.77
C ALA A 131 3.94 -21.85 -4.56
N LEU A 132 2.72 -21.71 -4.00
CA LEU A 132 1.47 -22.12 -4.65
C LEU A 132 1.15 -21.21 -5.84
N THR A 133 1.30 -19.90 -5.66
CA THR A 133 1.11 -18.88 -6.70
C THR A 133 2.17 -18.99 -7.81
N ILE A 134 3.43 -19.26 -7.46
CA ILE A 134 4.51 -19.46 -8.45
C ILE A 134 4.20 -20.64 -9.38
N ALA A 135 3.62 -21.72 -8.87
CA ALA A 135 3.33 -22.94 -9.63
C ALA A 135 1.91 -22.96 -10.24
N ALA A 136 1.05 -22.00 -9.93
CA ALA A 136 -0.33 -21.96 -10.40
C ALA A 136 -0.42 -21.78 -11.93
N ASN A 137 -1.49 -22.24 -12.54
CA ASN A 137 -1.75 -22.00 -13.96
C ASN A 137 -2.73 -20.84 -14.13
N TYR A 138 -2.38 -19.87 -14.97
CA TYR A 138 -3.20 -18.70 -15.23
C TYR A 138 -3.71 -18.66 -16.66
N SER A 139 -4.97 -18.27 -16.81
CA SER A 139 -5.61 -18.04 -18.12
C SER A 139 -6.34 -16.71 -18.09
N GLY A 140 -6.11 -15.85 -19.08
CA GLY A 140 -6.73 -14.54 -19.14
C GLY A 140 -6.32 -13.73 -20.35
N SER A 141 -6.80 -12.49 -20.41
CA SER A 141 -6.37 -11.55 -21.46
C SER A 141 -4.90 -11.19 -21.30
N SER A 142 -4.27 -10.88 -22.40
CA SER A 142 -2.87 -10.40 -22.45
C SER A 142 -2.68 -9.16 -21.55
N ALA A 143 -3.67 -8.27 -21.46
CA ALA A 143 -3.62 -7.08 -20.59
C ALA A 143 -3.60 -7.45 -19.10
N ASN A 144 -4.47 -8.37 -18.67
CA ASN A 144 -4.50 -8.79 -17.26
C ASN A 144 -3.23 -9.56 -16.86
N LEU A 145 -2.74 -10.45 -17.73
CA LEU A 145 -1.52 -11.19 -17.48
C LEU A 145 -0.30 -10.24 -17.42
N ALA A 146 -0.20 -9.28 -18.33
CA ALA A 146 0.84 -8.27 -18.28
C ALA A 146 0.78 -7.41 -17.00
N SER A 147 -0.43 -7.03 -16.57
CA SER A 147 -0.62 -6.24 -15.34
C SER A 147 -0.30 -7.04 -14.08
N ALA A 148 -0.66 -8.34 -14.03
CA ALA A 148 -0.40 -9.19 -12.87
C ALA A 148 1.09 -9.42 -12.59
N PHE A 149 1.92 -9.44 -13.63
CA PHE A 149 3.35 -9.74 -13.57
C PHE A 149 4.25 -8.54 -13.93
N ALA A 150 3.68 -7.33 -13.94
CA ALA A 150 4.46 -6.10 -14.19
C ALA A 150 5.46 -5.81 -13.05
N GLY A 151 6.53 -5.08 -13.38
CA GLY A 151 7.50 -4.61 -12.38
C GLY A 151 8.35 -5.74 -11.76
N THR A 152 8.65 -5.64 -10.48
CA THR A 152 9.50 -6.59 -9.75
C THR A 152 8.64 -7.63 -9.04
N VAL A 153 8.27 -8.69 -9.76
CA VAL A 153 7.49 -9.82 -9.22
C VAL A 153 8.34 -11.09 -9.26
N THR A 154 8.20 -11.97 -8.27
CA THR A 154 8.84 -13.30 -8.28
C THR A 154 8.51 -14.03 -9.59
N THR A 155 9.53 -14.63 -10.23
CA THR A 155 9.35 -15.36 -11.49
C THR A 155 8.33 -16.49 -11.33
N HIS A 156 7.27 -16.42 -12.13
CA HIS A 156 6.23 -17.43 -12.23
C HIS A 156 6.71 -18.62 -13.07
N THR A 157 6.35 -19.85 -12.70
CA THR A 157 6.79 -21.09 -13.37
C THR A 157 5.63 -21.96 -13.89
N GLY A 158 4.38 -21.65 -13.51
CA GLY A 158 3.20 -22.34 -14.01
C GLY A 158 2.89 -22.00 -15.48
N THR A 159 1.87 -22.64 -16.03
CA THR A 159 1.43 -22.37 -17.41
C THR A 159 0.65 -21.06 -17.48
N VAL A 160 0.97 -20.23 -18.47
CA VAL A 160 0.21 -19.03 -18.80
C VAL A 160 -0.48 -19.21 -20.13
N THR A 161 -1.81 -19.04 -20.17
CA THR A 161 -2.64 -19.14 -21.37
C THR A 161 -3.26 -17.80 -21.69
N ILE A 162 -2.90 -17.22 -22.84
CA ILE A 162 -3.48 -15.97 -23.35
C ILE A 162 -4.75 -16.30 -24.13
N THR A 163 -5.86 -15.63 -23.80
CA THR A 163 -7.18 -15.91 -24.40
C THR A 163 -7.61 -14.93 -25.48
N ASP A 164 -6.83 -13.87 -25.70
CA ASP A 164 -7.05 -12.85 -26.73
C ASP A 164 -5.86 -12.75 -27.71
N ALA A 165 -5.92 -11.84 -28.67
CA ALA A 165 -4.82 -11.57 -29.58
C ALA A 165 -3.89 -10.50 -28.96
N PRO A 166 -2.73 -10.90 -28.40
CA PRO A 166 -1.82 -9.95 -27.78
C PRO A 166 -1.15 -9.04 -28.80
N THR A 167 -0.81 -7.82 -28.40
CA THR A 167 0.12 -6.97 -29.14
C THR A 167 1.57 -7.39 -28.90
N LEU A 168 2.49 -7.00 -29.77
CA LEU A 168 3.92 -7.27 -29.56
C LEU A 168 4.44 -6.69 -28.23
N ALA A 169 3.93 -5.52 -27.80
CA ALA A 169 4.32 -4.90 -26.54
C ALA A 169 3.88 -5.70 -25.28
N GLN A 170 2.90 -6.58 -25.41
CA GLN A 170 2.41 -7.45 -24.34
C GLN A 170 3.15 -8.80 -24.28
N LEU A 171 3.95 -9.12 -25.28
CA LEU A 171 4.71 -10.37 -25.39
C LEU A 171 6.20 -10.22 -25.04
N VAL A 172 6.66 -9.01 -24.71
CA VAL A 172 8.08 -8.68 -24.43
C VAL A 172 8.33 -8.54 -22.95
#